data_37cead4c26fed5efab586f804d9edcf3
#
_entry.id   37cead4c26fed5efab586f804d9edcf3
#
_cell.length_a   1.000
_cell.length_b   1.000
_cell.length_c   1.000
_cell.angle_alpha   90.00
_cell.angle_beta   90.00
_cell.angle_gamma   90.00
#
_symmetry.space_group_name_H-M   'P 1'
#
loop_
_entity.id
_entity.type
_entity.pdbx_description
1 polymer ?
#
loop_
_entity_poly.entity_id
_entity_poly.type
_entity_poly.pdbx_seq_one_letter_code
_entity_poly.pdbx_strand_id
1 'polypeptide(L)'
;MLSYQHGYHAGNMADVHKHALLAVMLDYLARKEKPLTYMETHSGRGLYRLDGAEASKTGEAAQGIAVAERLGWFAPDHPYARRLAEVRERFGPSCYPGSPLIAALSLRRYDVMTLAELHPQEFAALEETMTSFRATVLRQDGMEMALSRTPPEPVSYTHLTLPTRG
;
A
#
# COMPACT_ATOMS: atom_id res chain seq x y z
N MET A 1 -2.80 22.05 -8.08
CA MET A 1 -3.86 21.26 -8.73
C MET A 1 -3.89 19.88 -8.10
N LEU A 2 -4.80 19.62 -7.16
CA LEU A 2 -4.91 18.37 -6.39
C LEU A 2 -6.03 17.52 -7.02
N SER A 3 -5.82 17.02 -8.22
CA SER A 3 -6.91 16.38 -8.99
C SER A 3 -6.83 14.86 -9.11
N TYR A 4 -5.72 14.23 -8.70
CA TYR A 4 -5.61 12.78 -8.80
C TYR A 4 -6.16 12.11 -7.53
N GLN A 5 -7.24 11.37 -7.69
CA GLN A 5 -7.81 10.52 -6.64
C GLN A 5 -7.74 9.07 -7.09
N HIS A 6 -6.90 8.29 -6.42
CA HIS A 6 -6.66 6.88 -6.78
C HIS A 6 -7.91 5.99 -6.65
N GLY A 7 -8.91 6.42 -5.90
CA GLY A 7 -10.18 5.71 -5.74
C GLY A 7 -10.86 5.34 -7.07
N TYR A 8 -10.68 6.15 -8.11
CA TYR A 8 -11.19 5.87 -9.46
C TYR A 8 -10.44 4.75 -10.19
N HIS A 9 -9.22 4.46 -9.79
CA HIS A 9 -8.30 3.55 -10.47
C HIS A 9 -7.94 2.32 -9.61
N ALA A 10 -8.45 2.25 -8.38
CA ALA A 10 -8.11 1.21 -7.44
C ALA A 10 -8.42 -0.19 -7.99
N GLY A 11 -7.47 -1.10 -7.85
CA GLY A 11 -7.59 -2.47 -8.31
C GLY A 11 -7.41 -2.67 -9.82
N ASN A 12 -6.93 -1.66 -10.55
CA ASN A 12 -6.57 -1.80 -11.96
C ASN A 12 -5.34 -2.73 -12.14
N MET A 13 -4.99 -3.03 -13.39
CA MET A 13 -3.88 -3.95 -13.69
C MET A 13 -2.54 -3.44 -13.17
N ALA A 14 -2.30 -2.12 -13.16
CA ALA A 14 -1.08 -1.54 -12.62
C ALA A 14 -1.00 -1.73 -11.09
N ASP A 15 -2.12 -1.60 -10.39
CA ASP A 15 -2.20 -1.89 -8.97
C ASP A 15 -1.94 -3.36 -8.67
N VAL A 16 -2.56 -4.26 -9.41
CA VAL A 16 -2.32 -5.71 -9.27
C VAL A 16 -0.83 -6.02 -9.39
N HIS A 17 -0.16 -5.46 -10.39
CA HIS A 17 1.27 -5.66 -10.61
C HIS A 17 2.12 -5.11 -9.46
N LYS A 18 1.92 -3.84 -9.09
CA LYS A 18 2.68 -3.16 -8.03
C LYS A 18 2.46 -3.83 -6.67
N HIS A 19 1.22 -4.11 -6.34
CA HIS A 19 0.85 -4.64 -5.04
C HIS A 19 1.27 -6.10 -4.86
N ALA A 20 1.20 -6.92 -5.91
CA ALA A 20 1.71 -8.28 -5.88
C ALA A 20 3.23 -8.30 -5.64
N LEU A 21 3.98 -7.45 -6.34
CA LEU A 21 5.42 -7.32 -6.14
C LEU A 21 5.75 -6.82 -4.73
N LEU A 22 5.07 -5.77 -4.26
CA LEU A 22 5.25 -5.23 -2.90
C LEU A 22 5.01 -6.30 -1.83
N ALA A 23 3.92 -7.07 -1.95
CA ALA A 23 3.59 -8.11 -0.99
C ALA A 23 4.67 -9.20 -0.93
N VAL A 24 5.20 -9.63 -2.08
CA VAL A 24 6.31 -10.62 -2.14
C VAL A 24 7.58 -10.05 -1.52
N MET A 25 7.91 -8.80 -1.83
CA MET A 25 9.11 -8.15 -1.29
C MET A 25 9.04 -8.03 0.23
N LEU A 26 7.92 -7.58 0.77
CA LEU A 26 7.73 -7.43 2.21
C LEU A 26 7.70 -8.79 2.92
N ASP A 27 7.05 -9.80 2.35
CA ASP A 27 7.07 -11.16 2.89
C ASP A 27 8.51 -11.73 2.96
N TYR A 28 9.31 -11.50 1.93
CA TYR A 28 10.72 -11.90 1.93
C TYR A 28 11.54 -11.14 2.97
N LEU A 29 11.40 -9.82 3.04
CA LEU A 29 12.16 -8.98 3.96
C LEU A 29 11.78 -9.23 5.43
N ALA A 30 10.49 -9.47 5.71
CA ALA A 30 10.01 -9.76 7.05
C ALA A 30 10.52 -11.10 7.63
N ARG A 31 11.04 -12.00 6.80
CA ARG A 31 11.70 -13.25 7.27
C ARG A 31 13.09 -13.00 7.85
N LYS A 32 13.69 -11.84 7.62
CA LYS A 32 15.00 -11.48 8.13
C LYS A 32 14.87 -10.90 9.54
N GLU A 33 15.88 -11.12 10.39
CA GLU A 33 15.85 -10.65 11.77
C GLU A 33 15.95 -9.13 11.90
N LYS A 34 16.65 -8.48 10.96
CA LYS A 34 16.86 -7.03 10.99
C LYS A 34 15.53 -6.28 10.87
N PRO A 35 15.30 -5.24 11.71
CA PRO A 35 14.15 -4.36 11.57
C PRO A 35 14.12 -3.68 10.19
N LEU A 36 12.91 -3.42 9.71
CA LEU A 36 12.66 -2.68 8.47
C LEU A 36 12.21 -1.27 8.79
N THR A 37 12.64 -0.32 7.98
CA THR A 37 12.04 1.01 7.90
C THR A 37 11.34 1.12 6.54
N TYR A 38 10.04 1.28 6.60
CA TYR A 38 9.17 1.43 5.43
C TYR A 38 8.67 2.87 5.33
N MET A 39 8.80 3.47 4.16
CA MET A 39 8.31 4.83 3.90
C MET A 39 7.56 4.89 2.58
N GLU A 40 6.45 5.61 2.57
CA GLU A 40 5.72 5.96 1.34
C GLU A 40 5.56 7.47 1.20
N THR A 41 5.86 7.97 0.02
CA THR A 41 5.79 9.40 -0.31
C THR A 41 4.42 9.83 -0.84
N HIS A 42 3.62 8.90 -1.36
CA HIS A 42 2.30 9.14 -1.95
C HIS A 42 1.39 7.97 -1.56
N SER A 43 0.90 8.01 -0.33
CA SER A 43 0.28 6.83 0.28
C SER A 43 -1.16 6.58 -0.17
N GLY A 44 -1.90 7.61 -0.57
CA GLY A 44 -3.33 7.49 -0.82
C GLY A 44 -4.09 7.15 0.47
N ARG A 45 -5.33 6.71 0.34
CA ARG A 45 -6.22 6.40 1.47
C ARG A 45 -5.99 5.04 2.14
N GLY A 46 -5.19 4.19 1.56
CA GLY A 46 -4.85 2.87 2.11
C GLY A 46 -5.92 1.79 1.92
N LEU A 47 -7.20 2.12 2.00
CA LEU A 47 -8.33 1.19 1.81
C LEU A 47 -9.32 1.74 0.78
N TYR A 48 -9.70 0.93 -0.18
CA TYR A 48 -10.62 1.30 -1.27
C TYR A 48 -11.84 0.39 -1.27
N ARG A 49 -12.99 0.91 -1.69
CA ARG A 49 -14.21 0.11 -1.91
C ARG A 49 -14.46 -0.02 -3.41
N LEU A 50 -14.40 -1.26 -3.91
CA LEU A 50 -14.61 -1.55 -5.33
C LEU A 50 -16.08 -1.49 -5.77
N ASP A 51 -17.01 -1.54 -4.82
CA ASP A 51 -18.45 -1.33 -5.03
C ASP A 51 -18.88 0.14 -4.85
N GLY A 52 -17.92 1.04 -4.57
CA GLY A 52 -18.17 2.45 -4.38
C GLY A 52 -18.41 3.21 -5.70
N ALA A 53 -19.00 4.41 -5.59
CA ALA A 53 -19.30 5.25 -6.74
C ALA A 53 -18.08 5.65 -7.58
N GLU A 54 -16.91 5.79 -6.96
CA GLU A 54 -15.66 6.13 -7.63
C GLU A 54 -15.18 4.97 -8.53
N ALA A 55 -15.06 3.76 -7.98
CA ALA A 55 -14.63 2.58 -8.69
C ALA A 55 -15.62 2.17 -9.79
N SER A 56 -16.93 2.35 -9.55
CA SER A 56 -17.98 2.01 -10.51
C SER A 56 -17.97 2.91 -11.76
N LYS A 57 -17.45 4.14 -11.67
CA LYS A 57 -17.38 5.06 -12.81
C LYS A 57 -16.39 4.62 -13.88
N THR A 58 -15.26 4.04 -13.50
CA THR A 58 -14.21 3.63 -14.44
C THR A 58 -14.29 2.16 -14.81
N GLY A 59 -14.76 1.31 -13.89
CA GLY A 59 -14.79 -0.14 -14.07
C GLY A 59 -13.40 -0.81 -14.17
N GLU A 60 -12.33 -0.09 -13.80
CA GLU A 60 -10.95 -0.58 -13.97
C GLU A 60 -10.64 -1.80 -13.08
N ALA A 61 -11.26 -1.89 -11.90
CA ALA A 61 -11.13 -3.06 -11.04
C ALA A 61 -11.66 -4.35 -11.71
N ALA A 62 -12.70 -4.23 -12.55
CA ALA A 62 -13.24 -5.36 -13.29
C ALA A 62 -12.25 -5.88 -14.37
N GLN A 63 -11.36 -5.02 -14.86
CA GLN A 63 -10.31 -5.37 -15.81
C GLN A 63 -8.97 -5.71 -15.13
N GLY A 64 -8.83 -5.41 -13.87
CA GLY A 64 -7.64 -5.66 -13.05
C GLY A 64 -7.81 -6.83 -12.11
N ILE A 65 -8.06 -6.52 -10.83
CA ILE A 65 -8.09 -7.53 -9.76
C ILE A 65 -9.14 -8.62 -10.00
N ALA A 66 -10.33 -8.28 -10.52
CA ALA A 66 -11.35 -9.27 -10.79
C ALA A 66 -10.95 -10.28 -11.88
N VAL A 67 -10.18 -9.85 -12.89
CA VAL A 67 -9.62 -10.75 -13.90
C VAL A 67 -8.54 -11.64 -13.29
N ALA A 68 -7.63 -11.08 -12.51
CA ALA A 68 -6.54 -11.82 -11.88
C ALA A 68 -7.07 -12.94 -10.98
N GLU A 69 -8.13 -12.66 -10.22
CA GLU A 69 -8.79 -13.63 -9.36
C GLU A 69 -9.54 -14.70 -10.14
N ARG A 70 -10.34 -14.31 -11.13
CA ARG A 70 -11.09 -15.25 -11.99
C ARG A 70 -10.17 -16.23 -12.71
N LEU A 71 -8.99 -15.77 -13.13
CA LEU A 71 -8.01 -16.59 -13.85
C LEU A 71 -7.03 -17.31 -12.91
N GLY A 72 -7.15 -17.10 -11.59
CA GLY A 72 -6.32 -17.79 -10.61
C GLY A 72 -4.82 -17.43 -10.73
N TRP A 73 -4.49 -16.17 -11.02
CA TRP A 73 -3.10 -15.75 -11.18
C TRP A 73 -2.25 -15.90 -9.92
N PHE A 74 -2.88 -15.85 -8.77
CA PHE A 74 -2.21 -15.99 -7.49
C PHE A 74 -2.74 -17.21 -6.74
N ALA A 75 -1.85 -18.14 -6.40
CA ALA A 75 -2.19 -19.24 -5.51
C ALA A 75 -2.61 -18.70 -4.12
N PRO A 76 -3.43 -19.43 -3.35
CA PRO A 76 -3.93 -18.95 -2.04
C PRO A 76 -2.82 -18.61 -1.04
N ASP A 77 -1.66 -19.26 -1.13
CA ASP A 77 -0.47 -19.02 -0.30
C ASP A 77 0.42 -17.89 -0.81
N HIS A 78 0.12 -17.32 -1.98
CA HIS A 78 0.85 -16.16 -2.50
C HIS A 78 0.70 -14.96 -1.54
N PRO A 79 1.78 -14.23 -1.19
CA PRO A 79 1.71 -13.10 -0.24
C PRO A 79 0.61 -12.08 -0.55
N TYR A 80 0.42 -11.75 -1.80
CA TYR A 80 -0.61 -10.82 -2.22
C TYR A 80 -2.04 -11.38 -2.02
N ALA A 81 -2.28 -12.64 -2.37
CA ALA A 81 -3.57 -13.29 -2.17
C ALA A 81 -3.93 -13.35 -0.68
N ARG A 82 -2.96 -13.64 0.19
CA ARG A 82 -3.14 -13.61 1.65
C ARG A 82 -3.54 -12.21 2.15
N ARG A 83 -2.90 -11.14 1.66
CA ARG A 83 -3.26 -9.76 2.04
C ARG A 83 -4.66 -9.38 1.57
N LEU A 84 -5.04 -9.75 0.35
CA LEU A 84 -6.39 -9.54 -0.17
C LEU A 84 -7.44 -10.24 0.70
N ALA A 85 -7.21 -11.51 1.03
CA ALA A 85 -8.12 -12.29 1.88
C ALA A 85 -8.27 -11.66 3.27
N GLU A 86 -7.16 -11.29 3.91
CA GLU A 86 -7.14 -10.66 5.23
C GLU A 86 -7.88 -9.31 5.25
N VAL A 87 -7.71 -8.50 4.21
CA VAL A 87 -8.42 -7.22 4.09
C VAL A 87 -9.92 -7.43 3.94
N ARG A 88 -10.34 -8.39 3.13
CA ARG A 88 -11.76 -8.69 2.94
C ARG A 88 -12.43 -9.27 4.18
N GLU A 89 -11.70 -10.06 4.93
CA GLU A 89 -12.18 -10.59 6.22
C GLU A 89 -12.40 -9.46 7.24
N ARG A 90 -11.47 -8.51 7.32
CA ARG A 90 -11.52 -7.42 8.31
C ARG A 90 -12.44 -6.27 7.95
N PHE A 91 -12.49 -5.90 6.68
CA PHE A 91 -13.13 -4.66 6.21
C PHE A 91 -14.33 -4.88 5.28
N GLY A 92 -14.51 -6.10 4.80
CA GLY A 92 -15.61 -6.48 3.92
C GLY A 92 -15.18 -6.96 2.53
N PRO A 93 -16.04 -7.74 1.86
CA PRO A 93 -15.69 -8.45 0.62
C PRO A 93 -15.38 -7.55 -0.57
N SER A 94 -15.93 -6.33 -0.59
CA SER A 94 -15.69 -5.34 -1.64
C SER A 94 -14.48 -4.45 -1.38
N CYS A 95 -13.76 -4.67 -0.27
CA CYS A 95 -12.60 -3.87 0.09
C CYS A 95 -11.33 -4.32 -0.64
N TYR A 96 -10.52 -3.35 -1.03
CA TYR A 96 -9.26 -3.53 -1.73
C TYR A 96 -8.14 -2.74 -1.04
N PRO A 97 -7.00 -3.37 -0.71
CA PRO A 97 -5.90 -2.66 -0.06
C PRO A 97 -5.08 -1.83 -1.03
N GLY A 98 -4.76 -0.62 -0.65
CA GLY A 98 -3.62 0.10 -1.19
C GLY A 98 -2.30 -0.37 -0.58
N SER A 99 -1.18 0.15 -1.10
CA SER A 99 0.16 -0.19 -0.61
C SER A 99 0.33 0.03 0.90
N PRO A 100 -0.20 1.10 1.54
CA PRO A 100 -0.07 1.28 2.98
C PRO A 100 -0.66 0.12 3.78
N LEU A 101 -1.83 -0.36 3.39
CA LEU A 101 -2.49 -1.44 4.13
C LEU A 101 -1.81 -2.79 3.89
N ILE A 102 -1.32 -3.05 2.67
CA ILE A 102 -0.49 -4.23 2.37
C ILE A 102 0.78 -4.21 3.23
N ALA A 103 1.43 -3.06 3.35
CA ALA A 103 2.63 -2.91 4.18
C ALA A 103 2.31 -3.09 5.66
N ALA A 104 1.27 -2.44 6.18
CA ALA A 104 0.87 -2.54 7.58
C ALA A 104 0.57 -3.98 8.01
N LEU A 105 -0.05 -4.78 7.13
CA LEU A 105 -0.36 -6.20 7.35
C LEU A 105 0.86 -7.12 7.20
N SER A 106 1.94 -6.64 6.60
CA SER A 106 3.15 -7.43 6.34
C SER A 106 4.28 -7.12 7.31
N LEU A 107 4.33 -5.91 7.85
CA LEU A 107 5.35 -5.45 8.79
C LEU A 107 5.15 -6.02 10.18
N ARG A 108 6.28 -6.20 10.89
CA ARG A 108 6.31 -6.74 12.26
C ARG A 108 6.22 -5.59 13.27
N ARG A 109 5.89 -5.90 14.51
CA ARG A 109 5.71 -4.92 15.59
C ARG A 109 6.94 -4.02 15.88
N TYR A 110 8.13 -4.45 15.48
CA TYR A 110 9.39 -3.69 15.66
C TYR A 110 9.88 -3.01 14.39
N ASP A 111 9.17 -3.19 13.28
CA ASP A 111 9.42 -2.44 12.06
C ASP A 111 8.82 -1.03 12.17
N VAL A 112 9.41 -0.08 11.47
CA VAL A 112 8.99 1.32 11.46
C VAL A 112 8.28 1.62 10.15
N MET A 113 7.11 2.27 10.24
CA MET A 113 6.32 2.66 9.08
C MET A 113 5.99 4.14 9.12
N THR A 114 6.33 4.87 8.05
CA THR A 114 6.00 6.28 7.86
C THR A 114 5.34 6.50 6.51
N LEU A 115 4.20 7.15 6.53
CA LEU A 115 3.34 7.39 5.37
C LEU A 115 3.14 8.89 5.20
N ALA A 116 3.39 9.42 4.01
CA ALA A 116 3.07 10.79 3.67
C ALA A 116 1.92 10.84 2.66
N GLU A 117 0.94 11.71 2.92
CA GLU A 117 -0.16 12.00 2.02
C GLU A 117 -0.50 13.49 2.11
N LEU A 118 -0.47 14.18 0.97
CA LEU A 118 -0.67 15.62 0.93
C LEU A 118 -2.15 16.00 0.75
N HIS A 119 -2.92 15.17 0.01
CA HIS A 119 -4.31 15.47 -0.28
C HIS A 119 -5.18 15.34 0.99
N PRO A 120 -5.94 16.38 1.40
CA PRO A 120 -6.62 16.38 2.70
C PRO A 120 -7.60 15.23 2.91
N GLN A 121 -8.37 14.86 1.89
CA GLN A 121 -9.37 13.79 1.97
C GLN A 121 -8.71 12.40 2.01
N GLU A 122 -7.67 12.18 1.20
CA GLU A 122 -6.92 10.93 1.21
C GLU A 122 -6.17 10.76 2.54
N PHE A 123 -5.57 11.85 3.07
CA PHE A 123 -4.92 11.85 4.37
C PHE A 123 -5.88 11.46 5.50
N ALA A 124 -7.07 12.08 5.58
CA ALA A 124 -8.05 11.77 6.62
C ALA A 124 -8.50 10.31 6.55
N ALA A 125 -8.75 9.79 5.35
CA ALA A 125 -9.10 8.38 5.15
C ALA A 125 -7.94 7.43 5.49
N LEU A 126 -6.70 7.83 5.21
CA LEU A 126 -5.50 7.08 5.57
C LEU A 126 -5.31 7.01 7.08
N GLU A 127 -5.47 8.13 7.80
CA GLU A 127 -5.43 8.15 9.27
C GLU A 127 -6.44 7.18 9.86
N GLU A 128 -7.69 7.23 9.38
CA GLU A 128 -8.74 6.30 9.81
C GLU A 128 -8.36 4.84 9.55
N THR A 129 -7.89 4.54 8.33
CA THR A 129 -7.46 3.18 7.95
C THR A 129 -6.31 2.68 8.83
N MET A 130 -5.37 3.55 9.18
CA MET A 130 -4.17 3.20 9.95
C MET A 130 -4.36 3.21 11.47
N THR A 131 -5.53 3.59 11.99
CA THR A 131 -5.79 3.73 13.45
C THR A 131 -5.43 2.48 14.25
N SER A 132 -5.63 1.29 13.70
CA SER A 132 -5.32 0.01 14.37
C SER A 132 -3.92 -0.52 14.08
N PHE A 133 -3.09 0.22 13.35
CA PHE A 133 -1.75 -0.17 12.94
C PHE A 133 -0.68 0.76 13.55
N ARG A 134 0.54 0.27 13.65
CA ARG A 134 1.69 1.06 14.08
C ARG A 134 2.30 1.78 12.88
N ALA A 135 1.68 2.88 12.49
CA ALA A 135 2.15 3.73 11.40
C ALA A 135 2.17 5.19 11.83
N THR A 136 3.19 5.93 11.41
CA THR A 136 3.21 7.40 11.49
C THR A 136 2.64 7.94 10.20
N VAL A 137 1.51 8.63 10.26
CA VAL A 137 0.86 9.24 9.10
C VAL A 137 1.12 10.75 9.15
N LEU A 138 1.63 11.32 8.06
CA LEU A 138 2.04 12.72 7.97
C LEU A 138 1.33 13.41 6.82
N ARG A 139 0.68 14.55 7.13
CA ARG A 139 0.13 15.41 6.10
C ARG A 139 1.18 16.39 5.62
N GLN A 140 2.06 15.92 4.74
CA GLN A 140 3.13 16.72 4.17
C GLN A 140 3.53 16.23 2.79
N ASP A 141 4.35 17.01 2.10
CA ASP A 141 4.98 16.58 0.86
C ASP A 141 5.87 15.36 1.09
N GLY A 142 5.66 14.32 0.29
CA GLY A 142 6.37 13.06 0.47
C GLY A 142 7.84 13.13 0.13
N MET A 143 8.24 14.00 -0.80
CA MET A 143 9.66 14.20 -1.14
C MET A 143 10.39 14.91 -0.01
N GLU A 144 9.78 15.93 0.58
CA GLU A 144 10.31 16.60 1.77
C GLU A 144 10.43 15.62 2.94
N MET A 145 9.41 14.78 3.15
CA MET A 145 9.44 13.73 4.18
C MET A 145 10.60 12.76 3.93
N ALA A 146 10.77 12.26 2.71
CA ALA A 146 11.84 11.34 2.37
C ALA A 146 13.23 11.97 2.59
N LEU A 147 13.44 13.20 2.14
CA LEU A 147 14.71 13.93 2.32
C LEU A 147 15.05 14.17 3.79
N SER A 148 14.06 14.50 4.62
CA SER A 148 14.26 14.75 6.05
C SER A 148 14.53 13.48 6.88
N ARG A 149 14.17 12.31 6.36
CA ARG A 149 14.24 11.03 7.07
C ARG A 149 15.23 10.04 6.46
N THR A 150 15.98 10.43 5.44
CA THR A 150 17.03 9.61 4.81
C THR A 150 18.39 10.29 4.92
N PRO A 151 19.43 9.58 5.34
CA PRO A 151 19.40 8.20 5.81
C PRO A 151 18.64 8.08 7.14
N PRO A 152 17.86 7.03 7.38
CA PRO A 152 17.30 6.81 8.72
C PRO A 152 18.46 6.62 9.70
N GLU A 153 18.28 7.07 10.95
CA GLU A 153 19.19 6.75 12.06
C GLU A 153 19.57 5.26 12.01
N PRO A 154 20.79 4.86 12.43
CA PRO A 154 21.43 3.61 12.01
C PRO A 154 20.64 2.35 12.37
N VAL A 155 19.59 2.14 11.65
CA VAL A 155 18.85 0.89 11.55
C VAL A 155 19.14 0.40 10.14
N SER A 156 19.61 -0.81 10.00
CA SER A 156 19.98 -1.44 8.73
C SER A 156 19.17 -0.99 7.53
N TYR A 157 19.83 -0.41 6.57
CA TYR A 157 19.22 -0.05 5.30
C TYR A 157 18.84 -1.27 4.49
N THR A 158 17.59 -1.32 4.05
CA THR A 158 17.25 -2.03 2.84
C THR A 158 16.85 -0.97 1.82
N HIS A 159 17.77 -0.58 0.97
CA HIS A 159 17.48 0.32 -0.14
C HIS A 159 16.63 -0.40 -1.18
N LEU A 160 15.41 0.08 -1.36
CA LEU A 160 14.62 -0.12 -2.56
C LEU A 160 14.72 1.13 -3.45
N THR A 161 15.93 1.60 -3.69
CA THR A 161 16.21 2.53 -4.77
C THR A 161 16.69 1.74 -5.97
N LEU A 162 15.85 1.66 -6.98
CA LEU A 162 16.34 1.37 -8.32
C LEU A 162 17.31 2.51 -8.68
N PRO A 163 18.57 2.23 -9.11
CA PRO A 163 19.45 3.28 -9.55
C PRO A 163 18.82 3.93 -10.79
N THR A 164 18.39 5.18 -10.65
CA THR A 164 18.15 6.04 -11.80
C THR A 164 19.51 6.33 -12.41
N ARG A 165 19.84 5.65 -13.51
CA ARG A 165 20.95 6.08 -14.36
C ARG A 165 20.54 7.42 -14.99
N GLY A 166 21.30 8.48 -14.69
CA GLY A 166 21.31 9.70 -15.46
C GLY A 166 21.85 9.46 -16.87
#